data_db4e229eb3231a0ef64eeee7bcffb189
#
_entry.id   db4e229eb3231a0ef64eeee7bcffb189
#
_cell.length_a   1.000
_cell.length_b   1.000
_cell.length_c   1.000
_cell.angle_alpha   90.00
_cell.angle_beta   90.00
_cell.angle_gamma   90.00
#
_symmetry.space_group_name_H-M   'P 1'
#
loop_
_entity.id
_entity.type
_entity.pdbx_description
1 polymer ?
#
loop_
_entity_poly.entity_id
_entity_poly.type
_entity_poly.pdbx_seq_one_letter_code
_entity_poly.pdbx_strand_id
1 'polypeptide(L)'
;MGGFKHFTYLGAVTLTFGLALAFAAPRLKAQSFDISLKFPEGEDIGAPERTGGGGQRGISCVTGTIRLTALTPMNNLITTISPNPSLFWYVPPTKAQSADFLLLDEQNQEIYYTRIPLTHRSGIVELKLPDHISLATEKRYLWTFALVCNPDDRSKDHFVRGWIQRQPLQRGITPAEELKTLLDQLVNEPEGIKKRLQDEASNYAQERIWAETLMILARLYQQFPNDSAIADEMQELLTSVELDNISIDCLVYSCSVETQDAEEQVPKSGRVE
;
A
#
# COMPACT_ATOMS: atom_id res chain seq x y z
N MET A 1 83.19 64.98 28.03
CA MET A 1 83.99 63.80 28.04
C MET A 1 83.05 62.67 28.63
N GLY A 2 82.55 61.96 27.76
CA GLY A 2 81.38 61.11 27.85
C GLY A 2 81.68 59.67 28.24
N GLY A 3 80.98 59.17 29.15
CA GLY A 3 80.97 57.75 29.53
C GLY A 3 79.79 57.05 29.00
N PHE A 4 79.98 56.09 28.10
CA PHE A 4 78.95 55.18 27.62
C PHE A 4 78.66 54.12 28.66
N LYS A 5 77.38 54.03 29.07
CA LYS A 5 76.86 52.89 29.89
C LYS A 5 76.17 51.88 28.98
N HIS A 6 76.74 50.68 28.91
CA HIS A 6 76.12 49.55 28.26
C HIS A 6 74.97 49.06 29.08
N PHE A 7 73.78 49.01 28.47
CA PHE A 7 72.61 48.38 29.01
C PHE A 7 72.38 47.00 28.30
N THR A 8 72.60 45.94 29.04
CA THR A 8 72.38 44.59 28.61
C THR A 8 70.86 44.25 28.81
N TYR A 9 70.18 44.08 27.71
CA TYR A 9 68.78 43.54 27.76
C TYR A 9 68.80 42.03 27.83
N LEU A 10 68.32 41.50 28.97
CA LEU A 10 67.93 40.07 29.10
C LEU A 10 66.61 39.87 28.41
N GLY A 11 66.58 39.15 27.31
CA GLY A 11 65.34 38.78 26.63
C GLY A 11 64.69 37.59 27.37
N ALA A 12 63.56 37.84 27.97
CA ALA A 12 62.67 36.78 28.48
C ALA A 12 61.87 36.18 27.33
N VAL A 13 62.17 34.91 26.98
CA VAL A 13 61.35 34.15 26.01
C VAL A 13 60.18 33.57 26.81
N THR A 14 59.00 34.13 26.64
CA THR A 14 57.75 33.55 27.12
C THR A 14 57.24 32.54 26.12
N LEU A 15 57.33 31.29 26.45
CA LEU A 15 56.74 30.18 25.71
C LEU A 15 55.23 30.14 26.06
N THR A 16 54.41 30.65 25.17
CA THR A 16 52.93 30.50 25.26
C THR A 16 52.52 29.12 24.76
N PHE A 17 52.19 28.21 25.66
CA PHE A 17 51.59 26.92 25.37
C PHE A 17 50.15 27.16 25.01
N GLY A 18 49.82 27.18 23.70
CA GLY A 18 48.46 27.24 23.19
C GLY A 18 47.76 25.88 23.41
N LEU A 19 46.93 25.81 24.43
CA LEU A 19 46.03 24.65 24.65
C LEU A 19 44.89 24.69 23.62
N ALA A 20 45.02 24.00 22.49
CA ALA A 20 43.93 23.81 21.54
C ALA A 20 42.91 22.82 22.12
N LEU A 21 41.87 23.36 22.73
CA LEU A 21 40.66 22.57 23.06
C LEU A 21 39.93 22.21 21.77
N ALA A 22 40.20 21.02 21.23
CA ALA A 22 39.37 20.42 20.19
C ALA A 22 37.98 20.11 20.78
N PHE A 23 37.01 20.98 20.54
CA PHE A 23 35.62 20.66 20.76
C PHE A 23 35.21 19.57 19.76
N ALA A 24 35.28 18.30 20.18
CA ALA A 24 34.61 17.22 19.50
C ALA A 24 33.09 17.45 19.65
N ALA A 25 32.48 18.11 18.68
CA ALA A 25 31.02 18.17 18.59
C ALA A 25 30.50 16.72 18.57
N PRO A 26 29.60 16.34 19.48
CA PRO A 26 28.96 15.05 19.41
C PRO A 26 28.25 14.99 18.05
N ARG A 27 28.67 14.05 17.19
CA ARG A 27 27.88 13.70 16.01
C ARG A 27 26.57 13.14 16.54
N LEU A 28 25.54 13.95 16.58
CA LEU A 28 24.15 13.49 16.68
C LEU A 28 23.98 12.54 15.50
N LYS A 29 24.04 11.23 15.77
CA LYS A 29 23.48 10.26 14.85
C LYS A 29 22.02 10.67 14.74
N ALA A 30 21.61 11.13 13.56
CA ALA A 30 20.20 11.14 13.20
C ALA A 30 19.74 9.70 13.41
N GLN A 31 19.00 9.46 14.49
CA GLN A 31 18.21 8.25 14.60
C GLN A 31 17.18 8.41 13.49
N SER A 32 17.36 7.67 12.40
CA SER A 32 16.26 7.32 11.55
C SER A 32 15.26 6.66 12.50
N PHE A 33 14.21 7.37 12.86
CA PHE A 33 13.01 6.72 13.38
C PHE A 33 12.52 5.88 12.20
N ASP A 34 12.86 4.60 12.27
CA ASP A 34 12.28 3.56 11.45
C ASP A 34 10.82 3.48 11.92
N ILE A 35 9.96 4.31 11.33
CA ILE A 35 8.54 4.29 11.62
C ILE A 35 8.03 3.06 10.89
N SER A 36 8.05 1.93 11.62
CA SER A 36 7.44 0.69 11.16
C SER A 36 5.97 0.95 10.84
N LEU A 37 5.62 0.88 9.55
CA LEU A 37 4.26 1.14 9.07
C LEU A 37 3.42 -0.13 9.22
N LYS A 38 3.02 -0.42 10.47
CA LYS A 38 2.15 -1.56 10.80
C LYS A 38 0.74 -1.07 11.02
N PHE A 39 -0.20 -1.78 10.41
CA PHE A 39 -1.61 -1.53 10.68
C PHE A 39 -2.03 -2.28 11.95
N PRO A 40 -2.62 -1.61 12.95
CA PRO A 40 -3.02 -2.25 14.19
C PRO A 40 -4.13 -3.28 13.96
N GLU A 41 -4.08 -4.42 14.67
CA GLU A 41 -5.13 -5.42 14.63
C GLU A 41 -6.49 -4.80 14.99
N GLY A 42 -7.52 -5.15 14.20
CA GLY A 42 -8.90 -4.78 14.46
C GLY A 42 -9.62 -5.82 15.30
N GLU A 43 -10.74 -5.43 15.92
CA GLU A 43 -11.64 -6.39 16.56
C GLU A 43 -12.27 -7.32 15.52
N ASP A 44 -12.49 -8.59 15.88
CA ASP A 44 -13.28 -9.51 15.07
C ASP A 44 -14.75 -9.05 15.06
N ILE A 45 -15.23 -8.69 13.89
CA ILE A 45 -16.61 -8.20 13.69
C ILE A 45 -17.50 -9.23 13.00
N GLY A 46 -17.03 -10.49 12.86
CA GLY A 46 -17.74 -11.52 12.13
C GLY A 46 -17.86 -11.25 10.63
N ALA A 47 -16.89 -10.55 10.05
CA ALA A 47 -16.86 -10.29 8.61
C ALA A 47 -16.61 -11.58 7.82
N PRO A 48 -17.07 -11.66 6.56
CA PRO A 48 -16.72 -12.74 5.65
C PRO A 48 -15.21 -12.85 5.45
N GLU A 49 -14.72 -14.03 5.05
CA GLU A 49 -13.30 -14.19 4.68
C GLU A 49 -12.93 -13.25 3.51
N ARG A 50 -11.77 -12.62 3.61
CA ARG A 50 -11.23 -11.70 2.58
C ARG A 50 -10.66 -12.42 1.34
N THR A 51 -10.47 -13.73 1.43
CA THR A 51 -10.02 -14.57 0.30
C THR A 51 -11.19 -15.32 -0.29
N GLY A 52 -11.24 -15.39 -1.62
CA GLY A 52 -12.30 -16.10 -2.32
C GLY A 52 -12.37 -17.57 -1.95
N GLY A 53 -13.36 -17.94 -1.13
CA GLY A 53 -13.72 -19.31 -0.81
C GLY A 53 -14.77 -19.82 -1.80
N GLY A 54 -14.37 -20.36 -2.92
CA GLY A 54 -15.27 -21.07 -3.83
C GLY A 54 -14.96 -22.55 -3.81
N GLY A 55 -15.80 -23.36 -3.19
CA GLY A 55 -15.83 -24.81 -3.41
C GLY A 55 -16.25 -25.06 -4.85
N GLN A 56 -15.32 -24.99 -5.80
CA GLN A 56 -15.65 -25.14 -7.22
C GLN A 56 -15.75 -26.60 -7.59
N ARG A 57 -16.94 -26.99 -7.99
CA ARG A 57 -17.16 -28.20 -8.79
C ARG A 57 -17.13 -27.77 -10.26
N GLY A 58 -16.00 -28.00 -10.95
CA GLY A 58 -15.87 -27.68 -12.37
C GLY A 58 -14.57 -26.98 -12.74
N ILE A 59 -14.47 -26.56 -14.02
CA ILE A 59 -13.29 -25.83 -14.52
C ILE A 59 -13.32 -24.39 -13.99
N SER A 60 -12.33 -24.03 -13.17
CA SER A 60 -12.15 -22.67 -12.66
C SER A 60 -11.75 -21.72 -13.78
N CYS A 61 -12.26 -20.48 -13.76
CA CYS A 61 -11.76 -19.41 -14.63
C CYS A 61 -10.50 -18.75 -14.09
N VAL A 62 -10.10 -19.12 -12.86
CA VAL A 62 -8.92 -18.60 -12.17
C VAL A 62 -7.84 -19.68 -12.19
N THR A 63 -6.60 -19.27 -12.39
CA THR A 63 -5.40 -20.10 -12.34
C THR A 63 -4.38 -19.51 -11.36
N GLY A 64 -3.36 -20.29 -10.98
CA GLY A 64 -2.33 -19.85 -10.03
C GLY A 64 -2.62 -20.27 -8.59
N THR A 65 -1.67 -19.98 -7.70
CA THR A 65 -1.68 -20.40 -6.28
C THR A 65 -2.34 -19.39 -5.37
N ILE A 66 -2.26 -18.09 -5.73
CA ILE A 66 -2.86 -17.00 -4.96
C ILE A 66 -4.30 -16.81 -5.44
N ARG A 67 -5.23 -16.79 -4.51
CA ARG A 67 -6.66 -16.63 -4.80
C ARG A 67 -7.02 -15.16 -5.03
N LEU A 68 -8.23 -14.92 -5.56
CA LEU A 68 -8.85 -13.60 -5.50
C LEU A 68 -8.87 -13.14 -4.03
N THR A 69 -8.24 -11.99 -3.75
CA THR A 69 -8.02 -11.52 -2.38
C THR A 69 -8.31 -10.03 -2.29
N ALA A 70 -9.10 -9.64 -1.30
CA ALA A 70 -9.27 -8.23 -0.99
C ALA A 70 -8.06 -7.70 -0.20
N LEU A 71 -7.55 -6.53 -0.56
CA LEU A 71 -6.49 -5.87 0.19
C LEU A 71 -7.12 -5.12 1.37
N THR A 72 -7.40 -5.87 2.44
CA THR A 72 -8.10 -5.37 3.63
C THR A 72 -7.37 -5.83 4.89
N PRO A 73 -7.60 -5.19 6.05
CA PRO A 73 -7.15 -5.71 7.33
C PRO A 73 -7.67 -7.13 7.58
N MET A 74 -7.11 -7.83 8.57
CA MET A 74 -7.47 -9.21 8.90
C MET A 74 -8.95 -9.39 9.24
N ASN A 75 -9.55 -8.42 9.91
CA ASN A 75 -10.99 -8.42 10.24
C ASN A 75 -11.90 -8.07 9.05
N ASN A 76 -11.34 -7.91 7.86
CA ASN A 76 -12.03 -7.60 6.60
C ASN A 76 -12.99 -6.40 6.69
N LEU A 77 -12.60 -5.39 7.48
CA LEU A 77 -13.27 -4.10 7.58
C LEU A 77 -12.37 -3.00 6.99
N ILE A 78 -12.79 -2.42 5.88
CA ILE A 78 -12.17 -1.21 5.35
C ILE A 78 -12.69 -0.02 6.15
N THR A 79 -11.81 0.69 6.80
CA THR A 79 -12.10 1.95 7.48
C THR A 79 -11.63 3.12 6.61
N THR A 80 -12.38 4.19 6.57
CA THR A 80 -12.08 5.39 5.76
C THR A 80 -12.63 6.65 6.40
N ILE A 81 -12.07 7.80 6.11
CA ILE A 81 -12.66 9.12 6.39
C ILE A 81 -13.27 9.75 5.13
N SER A 82 -12.91 9.22 3.95
CA SER A 82 -13.43 9.70 2.68
C SER A 82 -14.89 9.32 2.47
N PRO A 83 -15.70 10.19 1.91
CA PRO A 83 -17.05 9.82 1.46
C PRO A 83 -17.04 8.84 0.28
N ASN A 84 -16.00 8.85 -0.53
CA ASN A 84 -15.84 8.06 -1.75
C ASN A 84 -14.43 7.47 -1.87
N PRO A 85 -14.07 6.50 -1.01
CA PRO A 85 -12.73 5.92 -0.95
C PRO A 85 -12.38 5.06 -2.17
N SER A 86 -11.08 4.73 -2.29
CA SER A 86 -10.57 3.68 -3.16
C SER A 86 -10.54 2.34 -2.43
N LEU A 87 -10.94 1.28 -3.14
CA LEU A 87 -10.87 -0.11 -2.71
C LEU A 87 -9.94 -0.90 -3.62
N PHE A 88 -9.26 -1.91 -3.09
CA PHE A 88 -8.23 -2.65 -3.82
C PHE A 88 -8.42 -4.16 -3.68
N TRP A 89 -8.20 -4.90 -4.77
CA TRP A 89 -8.23 -6.36 -4.82
C TRP A 89 -7.07 -6.89 -5.65
N TYR A 90 -6.45 -7.95 -5.17
CA TYR A 90 -5.59 -8.77 -6.01
C TYR A 90 -6.45 -9.71 -6.83
N VAL A 91 -6.35 -9.60 -8.16
CA VAL A 91 -6.98 -10.47 -9.13
C VAL A 91 -5.93 -11.45 -9.63
N PRO A 92 -6.10 -12.76 -9.41
CA PRO A 92 -5.18 -13.78 -9.93
C PRO A 92 -5.30 -13.91 -11.44
N PRO A 93 -4.40 -14.64 -12.11
CA PRO A 93 -4.53 -14.93 -13.52
C PRO A 93 -5.90 -15.56 -13.80
N THR A 94 -6.66 -14.96 -14.71
CA THR A 94 -8.03 -15.34 -14.97
C THR A 94 -8.43 -15.26 -16.43
N LYS A 95 -9.42 -16.06 -16.82
CA LYS A 95 -10.11 -15.96 -18.14
C LYS A 95 -11.32 -15.03 -18.07
N ALA A 96 -11.68 -14.55 -16.89
CA ALA A 96 -12.76 -13.57 -16.73
C ALA A 96 -12.41 -12.27 -17.45
N GLN A 97 -13.35 -11.71 -18.21
CA GLN A 97 -13.17 -10.45 -18.95
C GLN A 97 -13.63 -9.25 -18.15
N SER A 98 -14.35 -9.49 -17.08
CA SER A 98 -14.85 -8.44 -16.20
C SER A 98 -15.03 -8.93 -14.77
N ALA A 99 -15.06 -7.98 -13.84
CA ALA A 99 -15.53 -8.18 -12.49
C ALA A 99 -16.73 -7.28 -12.21
N ASP A 100 -17.66 -7.78 -11.41
CA ASP A 100 -18.77 -6.99 -10.91
C ASP A 100 -18.45 -6.51 -9.49
N PHE A 101 -18.71 -5.26 -9.22
CA PHE A 101 -18.68 -4.67 -7.89
C PHE A 101 -20.07 -4.25 -7.46
N LEU A 102 -20.46 -4.64 -6.25
CA LEU A 102 -21.74 -4.31 -5.63
C LEU A 102 -21.50 -3.75 -4.24
N LEU A 103 -22.17 -2.65 -3.91
CA LEU A 103 -22.20 -2.03 -2.59
C LEU A 103 -23.62 -1.98 -2.05
N LEU A 104 -23.85 -2.56 -0.89
CA LEU A 104 -25.15 -2.59 -0.22
C LEU A 104 -25.07 -1.84 1.11
N ASP A 105 -26.18 -1.24 1.51
CA ASP A 105 -26.32 -0.68 2.87
C ASP A 105 -26.67 -1.77 3.91
N GLU A 106 -26.87 -1.36 5.16
CA GLU A 106 -27.27 -2.24 6.28
C GLU A 106 -28.64 -2.90 6.09
N GLN A 107 -29.49 -2.35 5.21
CA GLN A 107 -30.80 -2.88 4.86
C GLN A 107 -30.76 -3.76 3.60
N ASN A 108 -29.55 -4.08 3.09
CA ASN A 108 -29.31 -4.78 1.83
C ASN A 108 -29.89 -4.05 0.60
N GLN A 109 -30.03 -2.72 0.67
CA GLN A 109 -30.39 -1.94 -0.50
C GLN A 109 -29.13 -1.65 -1.32
N GLU A 110 -29.23 -1.75 -2.64
CA GLU A 110 -28.14 -1.41 -3.55
C GLU A 110 -27.85 0.09 -3.50
N ILE A 111 -26.61 0.42 -3.16
CA ILE A 111 -26.08 1.79 -3.17
C ILE A 111 -25.31 2.06 -4.46
N TYR A 112 -24.55 1.06 -4.92
CA TYR A 112 -23.76 1.19 -6.14
C TYR A 112 -23.47 -0.16 -6.76
N TYR A 113 -23.57 -0.23 -8.08
CA TYR A 113 -23.15 -1.37 -8.88
C TYR A 113 -22.32 -0.87 -10.06
N THR A 114 -21.25 -1.59 -10.39
CA THR A 114 -20.48 -1.34 -11.62
C THR A 114 -19.83 -2.60 -12.12
N ARG A 115 -19.60 -2.66 -13.42
CA ARG A 115 -18.82 -3.70 -14.07
C ARG A 115 -17.47 -3.14 -14.51
N ILE A 116 -16.40 -3.77 -14.03
CA ILE A 116 -15.02 -3.38 -14.25
C ILE A 116 -14.43 -4.30 -15.32
N PRO A 117 -13.98 -3.79 -16.48
CA PRO A 117 -13.29 -4.61 -17.45
C PRO A 117 -11.93 -5.06 -16.90
N LEU A 118 -11.58 -6.33 -17.11
CA LEU A 118 -10.30 -6.91 -16.74
C LEU A 118 -9.42 -7.12 -17.97
N THR A 119 -8.14 -6.85 -17.84
CA THR A 119 -7.16 -6.95 -18.93
C THR A 119 -6.57 -8.34 -19.11
N HIS A 120 -7.16 -9.38 -18.52
CA HIS A 120 -6.71 -10.78 -18.50
C HIS A 120 -5.34 -11.03 -17.84
N ARG A 121 -4.80 -10.07 -17.13
CA ARG A 121 -3.54 -10.18 -16.38
C ARG A 121 -3.85 -10.21 -14.91
N SER A 122 -3.03 -10.95 -14.17
CA SER A 122 -3.06 -10.84 -12.72
C SER A 122 -2.58 -9.46 -12.29
N GLY A 123 -3.06 -8.97 -11.15
CA GLY A 123 -2.62 -7.69 -10.65
C GLY A 123 -3.54 -7.12 -9.61
N ILE A 124 -3.21 -5.94 -9.13
CA ILE A 124 -4.05 -5.21 -8.20
C ILE A 124 -5.00 -4.32 -8.98
N VAL A 125 -6.28 -4.51 -8.74
CA VAL A 125 -7.38 -3.70 -9.30
C VAL A 125 -7.82 -2.70 -8.25
N GLU A 126 -7.87 -1.43 -8.61
CA GLU A 126 -8.43 -0.35 -7.81
C GLU A 126 -9.80 0.05 -8.35
N LEU A 127 -10.73 0.27 -7.45
CA LEU A 127 -12.00 0.95 -7.70
C LEU A 127 -12.13 2.13 -6.75
N LYS A 128 -12.10 3.35 -7.29
CA LYS A 128 -12.52 4.54 -6.55
C LYS A 128 -14.03 4.67 -6.66
N LEU A 129 -14.73 4.79 -5.54
CA LEU A 129 -16.15 5.10 -5.56
C LEU A 129 -16.37 6.46 -6.24
N PRO A 130 -17.35 6.58 -7.16
CA PRO A 130 -17.58 7.83 -7.87
C PRO A 130 -18.11 8.93 -6.94
N ASP A 131 -17.90 10.19 -7.31
CA ASP A 131 -18.19 11.35 -6.44
C ASP A 131 -19.68 11.49 -6.08
N HIS A 132 -20.59 10.92 -6.87
CA HIS A 132 -22.04 10.92 -6.57
C HIS A 132 -22.44 9.86 -5.53
N ILE A 133 -21.53 8.93 -5.17
CA ILE A 133 -21.73 7.95 -4.10
C ILE A 133 -21.02 8.46 -2.85
N SER A 134 -21.77 8.68 -1.79
CA SER A 134 -21.23 9.20 -0.53
C SER A 134 -21.58 8.28 0.63
N LEU A 135 -20.56 7.67 1.22
CA LEU A 135 -20.72 6.87 2.43
C LEU A 135 -21.07 7.77 3.61
N ALA A 136 -22.17 7.46 4.31
CA ALA A 136 -22.51 8.15 5.54
C ALA A 136 -21.57 7.72 6.67
N THR A 137 -21.22 8.69 7.55
CA THR A 137 -20.36 8.43 8.71
C THR A 137 -21.01 7.43 9.66
N GLU A 138 -20.20 6.54 10.25
CA GLU A 138 -20.58 5.51 11.22
C GLU A 138 -21.51 4.41 10.69
N LYS A 139 -21.90 4.44 9.41
CA LYS A 139 -22.64 3.35 8.78
C LYS A 139 -21.71 2.35 8.13
N ARG A 140 -22.11 1.07 8.20
CA ARG A 140 -21.43 -0.04 7.52
C ARG A 140 -22.11 -0.32 6.19
N TYR A 141 -21.30 -0.69 5.21
CA TYR A 141 -21.76 -1.11 3.90
C TYR A 141 -21.10 -2.43 3.55
N LEU A 142 -21.88 -3.35 2.99
CA LEU A 142 -21.37 -4.63 2.49
C LEU A 142 -20.95 -4.47 1.04
N TRP A 143 -19.67 -4.65 0.76
CA TRP A 143 -19.20 -4.71 -0.62
C TRP A 143 -18.98 -6.16 -1.06
N THR A 144 -19.18 -6.42 -2.35
CA THR A 144 -18.86 -7.68 -3.03
C THR A 144 -18.12 -7.37 -4.32
N PHE A 145 -17.02 -8.08 -4.56
CA PHE A 145 -16.27 -8.04 -5.81
C PHE A 145 -16.23 -9.46 -6.39
N ALA A 146 -16.74 -9.64 -7.61
CA ALA A 146 -16.94 -10.96 -8.24
C ALA A 146 -16.37 -11.01 -9.65
N LEU A 147 -15.48 -11.96 -9.93
CA LEU A 147 -15.00 -12.27 -11.27
C LEU A 147 -16.10 -12.93 -12.07
N VAL A 148 -16.49 -12.37 -13.20
CA VAL A 148 -17.52 -12.92 -14.09
C VAL A 148 -16.90 -14.02 -14.94
N CYS A 149 -16.93 -15.25 -14.44
CA CYS A 149 -16.31 -16.40 -15.11
C CYS A 149 -17.11 -16.90 -16.31
N ASN A 150 -18.42 -16.87 -16.17
CA ASN A 150 -19.37 -17.18 -17.24
C ASN A 150 -20.58 -16.24 -17.13
N PRO A 151 -20.82 -15.36 -18.11
CA PRO A 151 -21.98 -14.46 -18.07
C PRO A 151 -23.33 -15.19 -18.01
N ASP A 152 -23.41 -16.41 -18.56
CA ASP A 152 -24.63 -17.20 -18.62
C ASP A 152 -24.82 -18.09 -17.39
N ASP A 153 -23.76 -18.29 -16.58
CA ASP A 153 -23.80 -19.14 -15.39
C ASP A 153 -22.99 -18.55 -14.26
N ARG A 154 -23.61 -17.65 -13.50
CA ARG A 154 -22.98 -16.90 -12.40
C ARG A 154 -22.63 -17.77 -11.18
N SER A 155 -23.08 -19.02 -11.13
CA SER A 155 -22.73 -19.97 -10.06
C SER A 155 -21.24 -20.33 -10.07
N LYS A 156 -20.52 -20.02 -11.15
CA LYS A 156 -19.08 -20.26 -11.33
C LYS A 156 -18.20 -19.05 -10.96
N ASP A 157 -18.80 -17.96 -10.56
CA ASP A 157 -18.06 -16.77 -10.21
C ASP A 157 -17.20 -16.98 -8.96
N HIS A 158 -15.99 -16.41 -9.00
CA HIS A 158 -15.17 -16.24 -7.82
C HIS A 158 -15.44 -14.88 -7.22
N PHE A 159 -15.77 -14.83 -5.95
CA PHE A 159 -16.04 -13.55 -5.30
C PHE A 159 -15.41 -13.46 -3.92
N VAL A 160 -15.17 -12.22 -3.50
CA VAL A 160 -14.84 -11.81 -2.15
C VAL A 160 -15.82 -10.74 -1.70
N ARG A 161 -16.06 -10.67 -0.41
CA ARG A 161 -16.93 -9.64 0.17
C ARG A 161 -16.38 -9.22 1.52
N GLY A 162 -16.70 -8.01 1.96
CA GLY A 162 -16.29 -7.50 3.26
C GLY A 162 -17.08 -6.24 3.61
N TRP A 163 -16.69 -5.63 4.70
CA TRP A 163 -17.34 -4.43 5.20
C TRP A 163 -16.50 -3.18 4.89
N ILE A 164 -17.17 -2.07 4.68
CA ILE A 164 -16.57 -0.75 4.69
C ILE A 164 -17.37 0.17 5.60
N GLN A 165 -16.64 0.99 6.38
CA GLN A 165 -17.23 1.95 7.30
C GLN A 165 -16.50 3.27 7.23
N ARG A 166 -17.25 4.34 6.99
CA ARG A 166 -16.69 5.69 7.12
C ARG A 166 -16.70 6.12 8.57
N GLN A 167 -15.52 6.50 9.07
CA GLN A 167 -15.33 7.02 10.41
C GLN A 167 -15.47 8.54 10.45
N PRO A 168 -15.85 9.12 11.60
CA PRO A 168 -15.77 10.56 11.79
C PRO A 168 -14.31 11.02 11.75
N LEU A 169 -14.07 12.24 11.26
CA LEU A 169 -12.74 12.83 11.23
C LEU A 169 -12.25 13.07 12.68
N GLN A 170 -11.12 12.47 13.01
CA GLN A 170 -10.50 12.61 14.32
C GLN A 170 -9.59 13.86 14.37
N ARG A 171 -9.33 14.36 15.59
CA ARG A 171 -8.45 15.52 15.75
C ARG A 171 -7.01 15.14 15.34
N GLY A 172 -6.38 15.98 14.54
CA GLY A 172 -5.00 15.78 14.09
C GLY A 172 -4.85 14.90 12.84
N ILE A 173 -5.97 14.39 12.32
CA ILE A 173 -5.98 13.64 11.05
C ILE A 173 -6.30 14.59 9.89
N THR A 174 -5.50 14.51 8.84
CA THR A 174 -5.68 15.31 7.63
C THR A 174 -7.03 14.97 6.96
N PRO A 175 -7.88 15.97 6.67
CA PRO A 175 -9.16 15.73 6.00
C PRO A 175 -8.98 15.16 4.58
N ALA A 176 -9.97 14.41 4.10
CA ALA A 176 -9.93 13.80 2.76
C ALA A 176 -9.69 14.81 1.62
N GLU A 177 -10.26 16.02 1.72
CA GLU A 177 -10.07 17.10 0.72
C GLU A 177 -8.64 17.65 0.72
N GLU A 178 -8.02 17.78 1.90
CA GLU A 178 -6.61 18.17 1.99
C GLU A 178 -5.70 17.07 1.47
N LEU A 179 -5.97 15.81 1.80
CA LEU A 179 -5.24 14.66 1.27
C LEU A 179 -5.31 14.61 -0.27
N LYS A 180 -6.49 14.86 -0.85
CA LYS A 180 -6.64 14.97 -2.31
C LYS A 180 -5.71 16.03 -2.89
N THR A 181 -5.63 17.20 -2.26
CA THR A 181 -4.72 18.28 -2.68
C THR A 181 -3.25 17.84 -2.62
N LEU A 182 -2.84 17.10 -1.58
CA LEU A 182 -1.49 16.57 -1.47
C LEU A 182 -1.18 15.53 -2.57
N LEU A 183 -2.14 14.69 -2.90
CA LEU A 183 -2.00 13.70 -3.97
C LEU A 183 -1.92 14.36 -5.36
N ASP A 184 -2.66 15.45 -5.58
CA ASP A 184 -2.55 16.24 -6.83
C ASP A 184 -1.16 16.91 -6.94
N GLN A 185 -0.57 17.33 -5.81
CA GLN A 185 0.80 17.85 -5.77
C GLN A 185 1.85 16.77 -6.08
N LEU A 186 1.61 15.51 -5.73
CA LEU A 186 2.52 14.39 -6.01
C LEU A 186 2.82 14.25 -7.51
N VAL A 187 1.86 14.56 -8.37
CA VAL A 187 2.03 14.54 -9.84
C VAL A 187 2.93 15.67 -10.32
N ASN A 188 2.86 16.87 -9.69
CA ASN A 188 3.56 18.07 -10.15
C ASN A 188 4.92 18.27 -9.46
N GLU A 189 5.01 17.94 -8.18
CA GLU A 189 6.20 18.14 -7.33
C GLU A 189 6.52 16.88 -6.51
N PRO A 190 6.81 15.74 -7.16
CA PRO A 190 6.87 14.43 -6.49
C PRO A 190 7.85 14.38 -5.32
N GLU A 191 9.07 14.88 -5.48
CA GLU A 191 10.08 14.84 -4.41
C GLU A 191 9.74 15.77 -3.22
N GLY A 192 9.07 16.91 -3.49
CA GLY A 192 8.70 17.87 -2.44
C GLY A 192 7.62 17.36 -1.50
N ILE A 193 6.69 16.53 -2.00
CA ILE A 193 5.54 16.07 -1.24
C ILE A 193 5.68 14.65 -0.67
N LYS A 194 6.65 13.88 -1.19
CA LYS A 194 6.88 12.48 -0.85
C LYS A 194 6.89 12.21 0.65
N LYS A 195 7.79 12.89 1.37
CA LYS A 195 7.95 12.67 2.82
C LYS A 195 6.66 13.02 3.59
N ARG A 196 5.97 14.07 3.20
CA ARG A 196 4.70 14.45 3.82
C ARG A 196 3.65 13.36 3.64
N LEU A 197 3.53 12.77 2.45
CA LEU A 197 2.60 11.67 2.20
C LEU A 197 2.96 10.40 2.98
N GLN A 198 4.26 10.09 3.14
CA GLN A 198 4.69 8.97 4.01
C GLN A 198 4.29 9.21 5.46
N ASP A 199 4.48 10.43 5.98
CA ASP A 199 4.05 10.79 7.34
C ASP A 199 2.52 10.70 7.49
N GLU A 200 1.75 11.14 6.49
CA GLU A 200 0.30 10.99 6.49
C GLU A 200 -0.15 9.51 6.44
N ALA A 201 0.49 8.67 5.62
CA ALA A 201 0.19 7.24 5.59
C ALA A 201 0.39 6.60 6.98
N SER A 202 1.48 6.99 7.67
CA SER A 202 1.76 6.52 9.02
C SER A 202 0.71 7.00 10.04
N ASN A 203 0.28 8.26 9.95
CA ASN A 203 -0.76 8.82 10.82
C ASN A 203 -2.10 8.09 10.62
N TYR A 204 -2.50 7.87 9.36
CA TYR A 204 -3.72 7.13 9.05
C TYR A 204 -3.66 5.68 9.55
N ALA A 205 -2.51 5.00 9.39
CA ALA A 205 -2.34 3.63 9.89
C ALA A 205 -2.50 3.54 11.40
N GLN A 206 -1.89 4.46 12.17
CA GLN A 206 -1.99 4.52 13.63
C GLN A 206 -3.44 4.73 14.10
N GLU A 207 -4.20 5.52 13.37
CA GLU A 207 -5.62 5.79 13.63
C GLU A 207 -6.56 4.74 13.01
N ARG A 208 -5.99 3.63 12.50
CA ARG A 208 -6.74 2.52 11.87
C ARG A 208 -7.61 2.96 10.70
N ILE A 209 -7.14 3.90 9.90
CA ILE A 209 -7.80 4.37 8.68
C ILE A 209 -7.14 3.69 7.47
N TRP A 210 -7.70 2.53 7.08
CA TRP A 210 -7.09 1.63 6.11
C TRP A 210 -7.06 2.18 4.68
N ALA A 211 -8.19 2.68 4.19
CA ALA A 211 -8.32 3.05 2.78
C ALA A 211 -7.33 4.15 2.38
N GLU A 212 -7.16 5.17 3.19
CA GLU A 212 -6.24 6.28 2.97
C GLU A 212 -4.79 5.81 3.10
N THR A 213 -4.48 4.97 4.09
CA THR A 213 -3.13 4.39 4.25
C THR A 213 -2.69 3.64 2.99
N LEU A 214 -3.49 2.68 2.56
CA LEU A 214 -3.17 1.85 1.39
C LEU A 214 -3.12 2.69 0.10
N MET A 215 -4.06 3.60 -0.08
CA MET A 215 -4.13 4.46 -1.25
C MET A 215 -2.91 5.38 -1.37
N ILE A 216 -2.45 6.01 -0.29
CA ILE A 216 -1.25 6.86 -0.30
C ILE A 216 -0.03 6.05 -0.71
N LEU A 217 0.20 4.90 -0.07
CA LEU A 217 1.34 4.05 -0.39
C LEU A 217 1.28 3.53 -1.82
N ALA A 218 0.09 3.17 -2.32
CA ALA A 218 -0.07 2.77 -3.71
C ALA A 218 0.32 3.90 -4.68
N ARG A 219 -0.08 5.14 -4.41
CA ARG A 219 0.29 6.31 -5.22
C ARG A 219 1.78 6.62 -5.14
N LEU A 220 2.38 6.55 -3.95
CA LEU A 220 3.82 6.72 -3.78
C LEU A 220 4.60 5.64 -4.55
N TYR A 221 4.21 4.38 -4.44
CA TYR A 221 4.87 3.29 -5.14
C TYR A 221 4.74 3.41 -6.67
N GLN A 222 3.57 3.82 -7.17
CA GLN A 222 3.37 4.10 -8.60
C GLN A 222 4.26 5.25 -9.10
N GLN A 223 4.45 6.28 -8.30
CA GLN A 223 5.30 7.44 -8.66
C GLN A 223 6.80 7.14 -8.53
N PHE A 224 7.18 6.33 -7.56
CA PHE A 224 8.57 6.00 -7.23
C PHE A 224 8.82 4.49 -7.22
N PRO A 225 8.64 3.77 -8.34
CA PRO A 225 8.68 2.31 -8.35
C PRO A 225 10.06 1.70 -8.01
N ASN A 226 11.13 2.49 -8.10
CA ASN A 226 12.49 2.08 -7.78
C ASN A 226 12.97 2.55 -6.40
N ASP A 227 12.10 3.15 -5.59
CA ASP A 227 12.43 3.58 -4.24
C ASP A 227 12.21 2.44 -3.25
N SER A 228 13.30 1.87 -2.74
CA SER A 228 13.24 0.74 -1.83
C SER A 228 12.55 1.08 -0.51
N ALA A 229 12.65 2.33 -0.02
CA ALA A 229 12.00 2.72 1.23
C ALA A 229 10.46 2.68 1.10
N ILE A 230 9.92 3.15 -0.03
CA ILE A 230 8.48 3.07 -0.29
C ILE A 230 8.04 1.62 -0.51
N ALA A 231 8.88 0.83 -1.20
CA ALA A 231 8.61 -0.60 -1.38
C ALA A 231 8.56 -1.34 -0.04
N ASP A 232 9.51 -1.06 0.85
CA ASP A 232 9.58 -1.65 2.18
C ASP A 232 8.38 -1.25 3.05
N GLU A 233 7.97 0.03 3.03
CA GLU A 233 6.78 0.52 3.75
C GLU A 233 5.49 -0.18 3.26
N MET A 234 5.31 -0.31 1.95
CA MET A 234 4.17 -1.03 1.38
C MET A 234 4.19 -2.51 1.76
N GLN A 235 5.34 -3.17 1.65
CA GLN A 235 5.49 -4.58 2.02
C GLN A 235 5.25 -4.79 3.52
N GLU A 236 5.72 -3.87 4.36
CA GLU A 236 5.48 -3.92 5.80
C GLU A 236 3.99 -3.75 6.14
N LEU A 237 3.29 -2.81 5.47
CA LEU A 237 1.84 -2.68 5.62
C LEU A 237 1.13 -3.98 5.26
N LEU A 238 1.41 -4.57 4.10
CA LEU A 238 0.76 -5.81 3.66
C LEU A 238 1.08 -6.98 4.60
N THR A 239 2.33 -7.10 5.05
CA THR A 239 2.75 -8.14 6.00
C THR A 239 2.03 -8.00 7.35
N SER A 240 1.83 -6.77 7.83
CA SER A 240 1.14 -6.50 9.10
C SER A 240 -0.31 -6.98 9.13
N VAL A 241 -0.89 -7.24 7.96
CA VAL A 241 -2.26 -7.76 7.80
C VAL A 241 -2.28 -9.12 7.09
N GLU A 242 -1.17 -9.88 7.09
CA GLU A 242 -1.05 -11.22 6.49
C GLU A 242 -1.37 -11.25 4.98
N LEU A 243 -0.90 -10.26 4.23
CA LEU A 243 -0.96 -10.17 2.77
C LEU A 243 0.44 -10.21 2.14
N ASP A 244 1.43 -10.76 2.84
CA ASP A 244 2.83 -10.89 2.43
C ASP A 244 3.01 -11.72 1.15
N ASN A 245 2.05 -12.56 0.81
CA ASN A 245 2.02 -13.33 -0.42
C ASN A 245 1.57 -12.54 -1.66
N ILE A 246 1.13 -11.29 -1.51
CA ILE A 246 0.76 -10.41 -2.62
C ILE A 246 1.98 -9.58 -3.02
N SER A 247 2.46 -9.75 -4.26
CA SER A 247 3.56 -8.94 -4.77
C SER A 247 3.12 -7.49 -4.99
N ILE A 248 3.89 -6.54 -4.46
CA ILE A 248 3.66 -5.12 -4.64
C ILE A 248 3.88 -4.66 -6.09
N ASP A 249 4.69 -5.38 -6.86
CA ASP A 249 4.90 -5.10 -8.29
C ASP A 249 3.59 -5.12 -9.08
N CYS A 250 2.59 -5.84 -8.58
CA CYS A 250 1.25 -5.89 -9.16
C CYS A 250 0.50 -4.55 -9.12
N LEU A 251 0.99 -3.56 -8.37
CA LEU A 251 0.46 -2.18 -8.36
C LEU A 251 0.90 -1.35 -9.58
N VAL A 252 2.09 -1.62 -10.11
CA VAL A 252 2.69 -0.85 -11.22
C VAL A 252 2.68 -1.64 -12.51
N TYR A 253 3.01 -2.92 -12.41
CA TYR A 253 3.11 -3.82 -13.54
C TYR A 253 2.01 -4.86 -13.46
N SER A 254 1.37 -5.17 -14.60
CA SER A 254 0.51 -6.35 -14.65
C SER A 254 1.36 -7.57 -14.31
N CYS A 255 1.05 -8.25 -13.22
CA CYS A 255 1.75 -9.47 -12.85
C CYS A 255 1.58 -10.51 -13.95
N SER A 256 2.64 -10.75 -14.74
CA SER A 256 2.72 -11.94 -15.57
C SER A 256 3.17 -13.08 -14.66
N VAL A 257 2.31 -14.08 -14.47
CA VAL A 257 2.78 -15.36 -13.96
C VAL A 257 3.66 -15.94 -15.06
N GLU A 258 4.98 -16.09 -14.81
CA GLU A 258 5.78 -17.01 -15.59
C GLU A 258 5.14 -18.39 -15.43
N THR A 259 4.38 -18.79 -16.42
CA THR A 259 4.11 -20.21 -16.63
C THR A 259 5.47 -20.83 -16.83
N GLN A 260 5.98 -21.58 -15.86
CA GLN A 260 7.00 -22.58 -16.14
C GLN A 260 6.34 -23.48 -17.17
N ASP A 261 6.72 -23.29 -18.43
CA ASP A 261 6.38 -24.18 -19.52
C ASP A 261 6.87 -25.56 -19.08
N ALA A 262 5.92 -26.40 -18.71
CA ALA A 262 6.17 -27.82 -18.58
C ALA A 262 6.61 -28.25 -19.99
N GLU A 263 7.90 -28.42 -20.16
CA GLU A 263 8.53 -28.97 -21.34
C GLU A 263 7.89 -30.32 -21.54
N GLU A 264 6.90 -30.37 -22.44
CA GLU A 264 6.22 -31.58 -22.89
C GLU A 264 7.26 -32.43 -23.58
N GLN A 265 7.83 -33.37 -22.84
CA GLN A 265 8.67 -34.45 -23.42
C GLN A 265 7.80 -35.31 -24.33
N VAL A 266 7.77 -34.95 -25.61
CA VAL A 266 7.24 -35.82 -26.67
C VAL A 266 8.08 -37.10 -26.69
N PRO A 267 7.50 -38.28 -26.42
CA PRO A 267 8.23 -39.53 -26.54
C PRO A 267 8.54 -39.77 -28.04
N LYS A 268 9.83 -39.78 -28.37
CA LYS A 268 10.28 -40.21 -29.70
C LYS A 268 9.81 -41.64 -29.91
N SER A 269 8.81 -41.84 -30.77
CA SER A 269 8.40 -43.15 -31.25
C SER A 269 9.58 -43.81 -31.97
N GLY A 270 10.09 -44.91 -31.41
CA GLY A 270 11.07 -45.74 -32.05
C GLY A 270 10.54 -46.33 -33.35
N ARG A 271 11.30 -46.15 -34.40
CA ARG A 271 11.12 -46.81 -35.66
C ARG A 271 11.45 -48.32 -35.46
N VAL A 272 10.47 -49.18 -35.67
CA VAL A 272 10.70 -50.62 -35.78
C VAL A 272 10.88 -50.92 -37.24
N GLU A 273 12.01 -51.59 -37.55
CA GLU A 273 12.27 -52.22 -38.84
C GLU A 273 11.40 -53.48 -39.02
#